data_1ea73ba5286ead2a7223c3bb37ed9dfc
#
_entry.id   1ea73ba5286ead2a7223c3bb37ed9dfc
#
_cell.length_a   1.000
_cell.length_b   1.000
_cell.length_c   1.000
_cell.angle_alpha   90.00
_cell.angle_beta   90.00
_cell.angle_gamma   90.00
#
_symmetry.space_group_name_H-M   'P 1'
#
loop_
_entity.id
_entity.type
_entity.pdbx_description
1 polymer ?
#
loop_
_entity_poly.entity_id
_entity_poly.type
_entity_poly.pdbx_seq_one_letter_code
_entity_poly.pdbx_strand_id
1 'polypeptide(L)' 'MTTYVECVSNSAFEDQLSEGIEYFLVDIQNNSILVNNDKGEERWYGRDKFLLKL' A
#
# COMPACT_ATOMS: atom_id res chain seq x y z
N MET A 1 2.54 -4.83 17.03
CA MET A 1 1.21 -4.60 16.48
C MET A 1 1.29 -4.48 14.97
N THR A 2 0.32 -5.06 14.28
CA THR A 2 0.31 -5.06 12.82
C THR A 2 -0.62 -3.97 12.33
N THR A 3 -0.12 -3.17 11.40
CA THR A 3 -0.91 -2.11 10.78
C THR A 3 -1.13 -2.44 9.32
N TYR A 4 -2.35 -2.24 8.85
CA TYR A 4 -2.70 -2.47 7.46
C TYR A 4 -3.12 -1.17 6.80
N VAL A 5 -2.91 -1.10 5.49
CA VAL A 5 -3.40 0.00 4.68
C VAL A 5 -4.26 -0.57 3.57
N GLU A 6 -5.36 0.11 3.27
CA GLU A 6 -6.25 -0.33 2.20
C GLU A 6 -5.92 0.44 0.94
N CYS A 7 -5.76 -0.28 -0.17
CA CYS A 7 -5.54 0.35 -1.45
C CYS A 7 -6.84 0.99 -1.94
N VAL A 8 -6.86 2.31 -2.04
CA VAL A 8 -8.04 3.03 -2.52
C VAL A 8 -7.87 3.50 -3.96
N SER A 9 -6.66 3.38 -4.51
CA SER A 9 -6.41 3.72 -5.90
C SER A 9 -5.19 2.94 -6.38
N ASN A 10 -5.36 2.15 -7.43
CA ASN A 10 -4.25 1.41 -8.03
C ASN A 10 -3.86 1.98 -9.38
N SER A 11 -4.22 3.22 -9.65
CA SER A 11 -3.92 3.89 -10.92
C SER A 11 -2.41 3.85 -11.16
N ALA A 12 -2.00 3.42 -12.35
CA ALA A 12 -0.62 3.25 -12.78
C ALA A 12 0.07 2.03 -12.14
N PHE A 13 -0.60 1.30 -11.25
CA PHE A 13 -0.01 0.13 -10.59
C PHE A 13 -0.98 -1.04 -10.57
N GLU A 14 -1.79 -1.18 -11.63
CA GLU A 14 -2.84 -2.20 -11.68
C GLU A 14 -2.29 -3.62 -11.62
N ASP A 15 -1.04 -3.81 -12.03
CA ASP A 15 -0.39 -5.12 -11.98
C ASP A 15 0.26 -5.41 -10.63
N GLN A 16 0.32 -4.43 -9.74
CA GLN A 16 1.00 -4.56 -8.46
C GLN A 16 0.06 -4.42 -7.27
N LEU A 17 -1.01 -3.66 -7.43
CA LEU A 17 -1.96 -3.37 -6.36
C LEU A 17 -3.37 -3.66 -6.83
N SER A 18 -4.21 -4.11 -5.91
CA SER A 18 -5.62 -4.35 -6.17
C SER A 18 -6.44 -3.40 -5.32
N GLU A 19 -7.29 -2.62 -5.97
CA GLU A 19 -8.13 -1.65 -5.26
C GLU A 19 -9.07 -2.38 -4.30
N GLY A 20 -9.18 -1.87 -3.07
CA GLY A 20 -10.05 -2.46 -2.07
C GLY A 20 -9.38 -3.52 -1.20
N ILE A 21 -8.15 -3.90 -1.51
CA ILE A 21 -7.44 -4.93 -0.77
C ILE A 21 -6.56 -4.26 0.29
N GLU A 22 -6.42 -4.93 1.44
CA GLU A 22 -5.56 -4.46 2.52
C GLU A 22 -4.18 -5.06 2.37
N TYR A 23 -3.17 -4.24 2.62
CA TYR A 23 -1.77 -4.65 2.55
C TYR A 23 -1.09 -4.36 3.89
N PHE A 24 -0.15 -5.21 4.24
CA PHE A 24 0.64 -5.00 5.45
C PHE A 24 1.55 -3.79 5.27
N LEU A 25 1.47 -2.86 6.23
CA LEU A 25 2.32 -1.67 6.23
C LEU A 25 3.68 -2.04 6.77
N VAL A 26 4.71 -1.99 5.91
CA VAL A 26 6.08 -2.31 6.30
C VAL A 26 6.76 -1.08 6.89
N ASP A 27 6.59 0.07 6.25
CA ASP A 27 7.21 1.31 6.72
C ASP A 27 6.46 2.49 6.15
N ILE A 28 6.65 3.64 6.74
CA ILE A 28 6.03 4.88 6.27
C ILE A 28 7.03 6.01 6.45
N GLN A 29 7.20 6.84 5.43
CA GLN A 29 8.10 8.00 5.46
C GLN A 29 7.43 9.14 4.72
N ASN A 30 7.27 10.27 5.40
CA ASN A 30 6.70 11.47 4.79
C ASN A 30 5.40 11.14 4.05
N ASN A 31 5.42 11.23 2.72
CA ASN A 31 4.24 10.97 1.89
C ASN A 31 4.33 9.65 1.14
N SER A 32 5.17 8.73 1.60
CA SER A 32 5.37 7.44 0.96
C SER A 32 5.11 6.30 1.92
N ILE A 33 4.58 5.22 1.39
CA ILE A 33 4.23 4.03 2.17
C ILE A 33 4.89 2.83 1.53
N LEU A 34 5.54 2.01 2.33
CA LEU A 34 6.17 0.77 1.90
C LEU A 34 5.25 -0.39 2.24
N VAL A 35 4.83 -1.12 1.22
CA VAL A 35 3.98 -2.29 1.41
C VAL A 35 4.51 -3.46 0.61
N ASN A 36 4.08 -4.66 1.01
CA ASN A 36 4.33 -5.88 0.26
C ASN A 36 3.18 -6.03 -0.74
N ASN A 37 3.49 -5.86 -2.03
CA ASN A 37 2.46 -5.77 -3.07
C ASN A 37 1.95 -7.14 -3.51
N ASP A 38 1.10 -7.17 -4.55
CA ASP A 38 0.50 -8.40 -5.04
C ASP A 38 1.53 -9.39 -5.58
N LYS A 39 2.69 -8.89 -5.96
CA LYS A 39 3.77 -9.73 -6.49
C LYS A 39 4.71 -10.23 -5.39
N GLY A 40 4.42 -9.90 -4.13
CA GLY A 40 5.27 -10.28 -3.02
C GLY A 40 6.52 -9.43 -2.89
N GLU A 41 6.53 -8.24 -3.48
CA GLU A 41 7.67 -7.34 -3.44
C GLU A 41 7.39 -6.15 -2.54
N GLU A 42 8.38 -5.72 -1.78
CA GLU A 42 8.27 -4.51 -0.98
C GLU A 42 8.60 -3.32 -1.84
N ARG A 43 7.64 -2.42 -1.99
CA ARG A 43 7.81 -1.23 -2.82
C ARG A 43 7.18 -0.02 -2.17
N TRP A 44 7.73 1.13 -2.49
CA TRP A 44 7.23 2.42 -2.01
C TRP A 44 6.17 2.95 -2.97
N TYR A 45 5.08 3.45 -2.40
CA TYR A 45 3.99 4.06 -3.17
C TYR A 45 3.61 5.38 -2.52
N GLY A 46 2.95 6.23 -3.29
CA GLY A 46 2.43 7.48 -2.75
C GLY A 46 1.35 7.21 -1.70
N ARG A 47 1.34 8.04 -0.67
CA ARG A 47 0.40 7.86 0.43
C ARG A 47 -1.04 8.03 -0.02
N ASP A 48 -1.28 8.79 -1.09
CA ASP A 48 -2.62 9.03 -1.60
C ASP A 48 -3.28 7.78 -2.19
N LYS A 49 -2.50 6.72 -2.40
CA LYS A 49 -3.05 5.46 -2.92
C LYS A 49 -3.64 4.57 -1.84
N PHE A 50 -3.45 4.93 -0.58
CA PHE A 50 -3.84 4.07 0.53
C PHE A 50 -4.59 4.84 1.60
N LEU A 51 -5.46 4.11 2.30
CA LEU A 51 -6.12 4.59 3.51
C LEU A 51 -5.54 3.81 4.68
N LEU A 52 -5.03 4.54 5.67
CA LEU A 52 -4.42 3.93 6.85
C LEU A 52 -5.50 3.32 7.74
N LYS A 53 -5.33 2.06 8.08
CA LYS A 53 -6.24 1.35 8.97
C LYS A 53 -5.59 1.22 10.33
N LEU A 54 -6.17 1.87 11.32
CA LEU A 54 -5.64 1.84 12.68
C LEU A 54 -6.45 0.92 13.59
#